data_c87c744c44649b2d688c0b150572351f
#
_entry.id   c87c744c44649b2d688c0b150572351f
#
_cell.length_a   1.000
_cell.length_b   1.000
_cell.length_c   1.000
_cell.angle_alpha   90.00
_cell.angle_beta   90.00
_cell.angle_gamma   90.00
#
_symmetry.space_group_name_H-M   'P 1'
#
loop_
_entity.id
_entity.type
_entity.pdbx_description
1 polymer ?
#
loop_
_entity_poly.entity_id
_entity_poly.type
_entity_poly.pdbx_seq_one_letter_code
_entity_poly.pdbx_strand_id
1 'polypeptide(L)'
;VLSAGVVLLINVWGDSELNLKLKISPDGTILVPNLGPVSVSGLTIAGAETRLRQELSQIMSTLSGSGEGNTFVSVSLSQIRSMKVNIVGEVVAPGTYTLPSFATLFNALYAAGGVNKIGSLRSIKVYRNSKEIANLDVYDYLLNGKYTTNVRLEENDMIMVGPYDQLAVVRGKVKRNRIFELRKGETLKQLLDMAGGFTGDAYTKDVQ
;
A
#
# COMPACT_ATOMS: atom_id res chain seq x y z
N VAL A 1 -8.45 -9.89 -0.74
CA VAL A 1 -8.84 -10.96 -1.67
C VAL A 1 -7.63 -11.87 -1.88
N LEU A 2 -7.84 -13.18 -1.81
CA LEU A 2 -6.81 -14.20 -1.99
C LEU A 2 -6.43 -14.34 -3.46
N SER A 3 -5.15 -14.54 -3.74
CA SER A 3 -4.60 -14.70 -5.09
C SER A 3 -3.51 -15.77 -5.13
N ALA A 4 -3.16 -16.23 -6.33
CA ALA A 4 -2.09 -17.20 -6.53
C ALA A 4 -0.78 -16.77 -5.83
N GLY A 5 -0.06 -17.75 -5.27
CA GLY A 5 1.20 -17.54 -4.57
C GLY A 5 1.08 -17.16 -3.09
N VAL A 6 -0.10 -16.81 -2.60
CA VAL A 6 -0.36 -16.60 -1.16
C VAL A 6 -0.27 -17.94 -0.44
N VAL A 7 0.30 -17.93 0.78
CA VAL A 7 0.38 -19.11 1.63
C VAL A 7 -0.60 -18.96 2.79
N LEU A 8 -1.53 -19.89 2.87
CA LEU A 8 -2.52 -19.98 3.93
C LEU A 8 -2.03 -20.92 5.03
N LEU A 9 -2.29 -20.55 6.26
CA LEU A 9 -2.20 -21.40 7.43
C LEU A 9 -3.64 -21.77 7.83
N ILE A 10 -3.96 -23.05 7.76
CA ILE A 10 -5.26 -23.62 8.12
C ILE A 10 -5.07 -24.39 9.39
N ASN A 11 -5.70 -23.95 10.46
CA ASN A 11 -5.69 -24.60 11.76
C ASN A 11 -7.09 -25.17 12.03
N VAL A 12 -7.15 -26.44 12.35
CA VAL A 12 -8.33 -27.14 12.84
C VAL A 12 -8.01 -27.62 14.24
N TRP A 13 -8.91 -27.37 15.19
CA TRP A 13 -8.72 -27.79 16.58
C TRP A 13 -10.06 -28.19 17.23
N GLY A 14 -10.00 -28.94 18.29
CA GLY A 14 -11.12 -29.52 19.00
C GLY A 14 -11.04 -31.04 19.00
N ASP A 15 -12.10 -31.73 18.59
CA ASP A 15 -12.14 -33.19 18.51
C ASP A 15 -11.24 -33.76 17.41
N SER A 16 -10.79 -32.92 16.49
CA SER A 16 -9.81 -33.23 15.44
C SER A 16 -8.77 -32.11 15.38
N GLU A 17 -7.49 -32.46 15.25
CA GLU A 17 -6.41 -31.49 15.06
C GLU A 17 -5.77 -31.64 13.68
N LEU A 18 -5.68 -30.50 12.95
CA LEU A 18 -5.02 -30.44 11.66
C LEU A 18 -4.38 -29.06 11.48
N ASN A 19 -3.08 -29.05 11.22
CA ASN A 19 -2.34 -27.82 10.93
C ASN A 19 -1.74 -27.93 9.55
N LEU A 20 -2.22 -27.13 8.60
CA LEU A 20 -1.77 -27.14 7.23
C LEU A 20 -1.21 -25.79 6.82
N LYS A 21 -0.09 -25.82 6.12
CA LYS A 21 0.49 -24.67 5.43
C LYS A 21 0.43 -24.91 3.93
N LEU A 22 -0.52 -24.27 3.26
CA LEU A 22 -0.81 -24.52 1.85
C LEU A 22 -0.64 -23.26 1.01
N LYS A 23 0.03 -23.39 -0.13
CA LYS A 23 0.20 -22.33 -1.10
C LYS A 23 -0.92 -22.38 -2.15
N ILE A 24 -1.50 -21.23 -2.44
CA ILE A 24 -2.46 -21.09 -3.53
C ILE A 24 -1.72 -21.24 -4.86
N SER A 25 -2.11 -22.22 -5.64
CA SER A 25 -1.58 -22.53 -6.97
C SER A 25 -1.95 -21.46 -8.01
N PRO A 26 -1.33 -21.43 -9.19
CA PRO A 26 -1.64 -20.46 -10.24
C PRO A 26 -3.09 -20.50 -10.73
N ASP A 27 -3.74 -21.65 -10.67
CA ASP A 27 -5.15 -21.88 -10.99
C ASP A 27 -6.12 -21.45 -9.88
N GLY A 28 -5.59 -20.92 -8.76
CA GLY A 28 -6.38 -20.36 -7.67
C GLY A 28 -6.88 -21.37 -6.65
N THR A 29 -6.35 -22.61 -6.66
CA THR A 29 -6.72 -23.68 -5.74
C THR A 29 -5.66 -23.92 -4.67
N ILE A 30 -6.05 -24.53 -3.57
CA ILE A 30 -5.16 -25.15 -2.57
C ILE A 30 -5.42 -26.65 -2.56
N LEU A 31 -4.36 -27.44 -2.44
CA LEU A 31 -4.48 -28.90 -2.34
C LEU A 31 -4.56 -29.30 -0.87
N VAL A 32 -5.75 -29.66 -0.41
CA VAL A 32 -6.00 -30.12 0.96
C VAL A 32 -5.86 -31.63 1.03
N PRO A 33 -5.00 -32.19 1.92
CA PRO A 33 -4.85 -33.63 2.08
C PRO A 33 -6.20 -34.31 2.34
N ASN A 34 -6.43 -35.45 1.74
CA ASN A 34 -7.64 -36.27 1.82
C ASN A 34 -8.93 -35.64 1.27
N LEU A 35 -8.92 -34.36 0.87
CA LEU A 35 -10.06 -33.63 0.30
C LEU A 35 -9.85 -33.34 -1.19
N GLY A 36 -8.59 -33.04 -1.58
CA GLY A 36 -8.26 -32.64 -2.94
C GLY A 36 -8.17 -31.13 -3.14
N PRO A 37 -8.31 -30.62 -4.40
CA PRO A 37 -8.18 -29.21 -4.71
C PRO A 37 -9.43 -28.43 -4.31
N VAL A 38 -9.22 -27.33 -3.54
CA VAL A 38 -10.29 -26.41 -3.12
C VAL A 38 -10.00 -25.02 -3.72
N SER A 39 -10.95 -24.47 -4.47
CA SER A 39 -10.82 -23.13 -5.05
C SER A 39 -11.03 -22.05 -3.98
N VAL A 40 -10.03 -21.17 -3.82
CA VAL A 40 -10.02 -20.07 -2.83
C VAL A 40 -9.65 -18.71 -3.44
N SER A 41 -9.26 -18.67 -4.70
CA SER A 41 -8.94 -17.44 -5.40
C SER A 41 -10.16 -16.52 -5.50
N GLY A 42 -9.95 -15.21 -5.30
CA GLY A 42 -11.07 -14.26 -5.33
C GLY A 42 -11.85 -14.14 -4.01
N LEU A 43 -11.65 -15.04 -3.06
CA LEU A 43 -12.30 -14.99 -1.76
C LEU A 43 -11.56 -14.06 -0.78
N THR A 44 -12.29 -13.57 0.22
CA THR A 44 -11.69 -13.01 1.44
C THR A 44 -11.19 -14.14 2.34
N ILE A 45 -10.40 -13.82 3.38
CA ILE A 45 -9.97 -14.82 4.38
C ILE A 45 -11.20 -15.48 5.03
N ALA A 46 -12.19 -14.68 5.44
CA ALA A 46 -13.43 -15.21 6.01
C ALA A 46 -14.23 -16.07 5.01
N GLY A 47 -14.27 -15.67 3.73
CA GLY A 47 -14.89 -16.48 2.68
C GLY A 47 -14.19 -17.80 2.44
N ALA A 48 -12.85 -17.81 2.48
CA ALA A 48 -12.05 -19.03 2.38
C ALA A 48 -12.24 -19.94 3.61
N GLU A 49 -12.37 -19.36 4.80
CA GLU A 49 -12.66 -20.13 6.03
C GLU A 49 -14.01 -20.82 5.96
N THR A 50 -15.06 -20.09 5.54
CA THR A 50 -16.41 -20.65 5.36
C THR A 50 -16.39 -21.78 4.32
N ARG A 51 -15.73 -21.56 3.18
CA ARG A 51 -15.59 -22.57 2.13
C ARG A 51 -14.87 -23.80 2.62
N LEU A 52 -13.72 -23.63 3.28
CA LEU A 52 -12.95 -24.75 3.82
C LEU A 52 -13.69 -25.50 4.90
N ARG A 53 -14.41 -24.83 5.78
CA ARG A 53 -15.26 -25.48 6.78
C ARG A 53 -16.32 -26.37 6.13
N GLN A 54 -16.98 -25.88 5.08
CA GLN A 54 -17.97 -26.63 4.32
C GLN A 54 -17.38 -27.89 3.64
N GLU A 55 -16.22 -27.74 2.99
CA GLU A 55 -15.57 -28.85 2.30
C GLU A 55 -14.97 -29.87 3.28
N LEU A 56 -14.36 -29.40 4.38
CA LEU A 56 -13.81 -30.29 5.41
C LEU A 56 -14.92 -31.05 6.17
N SER A 57 -16.13 -30.50 6.28
CA SER A 57 -17.26 -31.20 6.90
C SER A 57 -17.67 -32.47 6.16
N GLN A 58 -17.28 -32.62 4.89
CA GLN A 58 -17.54 -33.86 4.11
C GLN A 58 -16.64 -35.02 4.54
N ILE A 59 -15.45 -34.73 5.06
CA ILE A 59 -14.45 -35.73 5.49
C ILE A 59 -14.28 -35.82 6.99
N MET A 60 -14.71 -34.79 7.73
CA MET A 60 -14.66 -34.70 9.20
C MET A 60 -16.07 -34.58 9.77
N SER A 61 -16.65 -35.67 10.24
CA SER A 61 -18.01 -35.70 10.83
C SER A 61 -18.17 -34.77 12.02
N THR A 62 -17.08 -34.45 12.74
CA THR A 62 -17.05 -33.54 13.89
C THR A 62 -17.20 -32.06 13.51
N LEU A 63 -17.10 -31.70 12.22
CA LEU A 63 -17.36 -30.36 11.66
C LEU A 63 -18.80 -30.18 11.18
N SER A 64 -19.62 -31.26 11.20
CA SER A 64 -21.02 -31.23 10.74
C SER A 64 -21.84 -30.28 11.59
N GLY A 65 -22.49 -29.27 10.96
CA GLY A 65 -23.19 -28.15 11.59
C GLY A 65 -24.48 -28.47 12.39
N SER A 66 -24.61 -29.66 12.96
CA SER A 66 -25.76 -30.07 13.80
C SER A 66 -25.51 -29.89 15.32
N GLY A 67 -24.73 -28.88 15.71
CA GLY A 67 -24.80 -28.35 17.09
C GLY A 67 -23.98 -29.07 18.17
N GLU A 68 -23.35 -30.22 17.90
CA GLU A 68 -22.58 -31.00 18.88
C GLU A 68 -21.09 -31.22 18.52
N GLY A 69 -20.62 -30.69 17.41
CA GLY A 69 -19.22 -30.82 17.03
C GLY A 69 -18.36 -29.73 17.64
N ASN A 70 -17.36 -30.12 18.47
CA ASN A 70 -16.39 -29.20 19.10
C ASN A 70 -15.16 -28.95 18.21
N THR A 71 -15.30 -29.01 16.89
CA THR A 71 -14.18 -28.77 15.96
C THR A 71 -14.30 -27.40 15.30
N PHE A 72 -13.23 -26.65 15.37
CA PHE A 72 -13.13 -25.27 14.85
C PHE A 72 -12.12 -25.22 13.70
N VAL A 73 -12.38 -24.36 12.72
CA VAL A 73 -11.47 -24.08 11.61
C VAL A 73 -11.13 -22.60 11.62
N SER A 74 -9.86 -22.26 11.50
CA SER A 74 -9.39 -20.91 11.28
C SER A 74 -8.44 -20.86 10.09
N VAL A 75 -8.59 -19.84 9.27
CA VAL A 75 -7.72 -19.58 8.12
C VAL A 75 -6.98 -18.26 8.34
N SER A 76 -5.67 -18.30 8.28
CA SER A 76 -4.82 -17.12 8.38
C SER A 76 -3.76 -17.10 7.29
N LEU A 77 -3.15 -15.94 7.06
CA LEU A 77 -2.04 -15.81 6.12
C LEU A 77 -0.75 -16.24 6.82
N SER A 78 -0.08 -17.25 6.27
CA SER A 78 1.23 -17.70 6.78
C SER A 78 2.37 -16.86 6.24
N GLN A 79 2.22 -16.33 5.01
CA GLN A 79 3.25 -15.54 4.36
C GLN A 79 2.60 -14.56 3.38
N ILE A 80 2.93 -13.29 3.53
CA ILE A 80 2.53 -12.25 2.57
C ILE A 80 3.47 -12.36 1.37
N ARG A 81 2.91 -12.45 0.18
CA ARG A 81 3.69 -12.38 -1.07
C ARG A 81 4.44 -11.05 -1.10
N SER A 82 5.72 -11.09 -1.40
CA SER A 82 6.51 -9.91 -1.71
C SER A 82 6.52 -9.63 -3.22
N MET A 83 6.77 -8.39 -3.57
CA MET A 83 6.97 -7.90 -4.92
C MET A 83 8.22 -7.05 -4.98
N LYS A 84 8.84 -6.97 -6.16
CA LYS A 84 9.97 -6.09 -6.42
C LYS A 84 9.50 -4.86 -7.17
N VAL A 85 9.95 -3.69 -6.71
CA VAL A 85 9.73 -2.40 -7.38
C VAL A 85 11.05 -1.68 -7.54
N ASN A 86 11.16 -0.86 -8.58
CA ASN A 86 12.36 -0.08 -8.86
C ASN A 86 12.12 1.38 -8.48
N ILE A 87 13.02 1.96 -7.70
CA ILE A 87 12.97 3.37 -7.30
C ILE A 87 14.19 4.07 -7.85
N VAL A 88 13.98 5.09 -8.68
CA VAL A 88 15.02 5.79 -9.40
C VAL A 88 14.89 7.31 -9.28
N GLY A 89 15.97 8.01 -9.57
CA GLY A 89 16.02 9.47 -9.53
C GLY A 89 16.39 10.01 -8.15
N GLU A 90 15.81 11.14 -7.78
CA GLU A 90 16.20 11.96 -6.64
C GLU A 90 15.62 11.47 -5.32
N VAL A 91 15.97 10.24 -4.93
CA VAL A 91 15.69 9.63 -3.63
C VAL A 91 16.98 9.42 -2.85
N VAL A 92 16.87 9.19 -1.54
CA VAL A 92 18.04 9.00 -0.66
C VAL A 92 18.80 7.73 -1.05
N ALA A 93 18.11 6.64 -1.33
CA ALA A 93 18.72 5.37 -1.75
C ALA A 93 17.97 4.81 -2.96
N PRO A 94 18.40 5.13 -4.20
CA PRO A 94 17.82 4.53 -5.40
C PRO A 94 18.19 3.05 -5.52
N GLY A 95 17.27 2.24 -6.07
CA GLY A 95 17.51 0.80 -6.23
C GLY A 95 16.24 -0.02 -6.38
N THR A 96 16.40 -1.34 -6.37
CA THR A 96 15.31 -2.30 -6.39
C THR A 96 14.95 -2.72 -4.97
N TYR A 97 13.68 -2.59 -4.61
CA TYR A 97 13.16 -2.90 -3.28
C TYR A 97 12.20 -4.07 -3.31
N THR A 98 12.33 -4.96 -2.33
CA THR A 98 11.38 -6.03 -2.10
C THR A 98 10.38 -5.59 -1.03
N LEU A 99 9.13 -5.41 -1.42
CA LEU A 99 8.04 -4.91 -0.58
C LEU A 99 6.90 -5.93 -0.49
N PRO A 100 6.06 -5.87 0.55
CA PRO A 100 4.84 -6.65 0.61
C PRO A 100 3.91 -6.35 -0.58
N SER A 101 3.17 -7.34 -1.09
CA SER A 101 2.30 -7.19 -2.27
C SER A 101 1.13 -6.21 -2.11
N PHE A 102 0.90 -5.67 -0.91
CA PHE A 102 -0.07 -4.62 -0.63
C PHE A 102 0.57 -3.24 -0.44
N ALA A 103 1.89 -3.12 -0.63
CA ALA A 103 2.58 -1.86 -0.43
C ALA A 103 2.12 -0.79 -1.43
N THR A 104 2.11 0.44 -0.96
CA THR A 104 1.74 1.63 -1.71
C THR A 104 2.97 2.44 -2.08
N LEU A 105 2.78 3.46 -2.91
CA LEU A 105 3.83 4.40 -3.29
C LEU A 105 4.54 5.02 -2.07
N PHE A 106 3.79 5.42 -1.03
CA PHE A 106 4.41 5.95 0.19
C PHE A 106 5.27 4.91 0.91
N ASN A 107 4.84 3.64 0.97
CA ASN A 107 5.65 2.59 1.59
C ASN A 107 7.00 2.41 0.87
N ALA A 108 6.98 2.48 -0.47
CA ALA A 108 8.19 2.40 -1.27
C ALA A 108 9.13 3.60 -1.05
N LEU A 109 8.58 4.82 -1.01
CA LEU A 109 9.36 6.02 -0.72
C LEU A 109 9.99 5.97 0.68
N TYR A 110 9.25 5.52 1.69
CA TYR A 110 9.81 5.32 3.04
C TYR A 110 10.93 4.29 3.04
N ALA A 111 10.78 3.18 2.31
CA ALA A 111 11.82 2.17 2.20
C ALA A 111 13.11 2.72 1.55
N ALA A 112 12.99 3.65 0.60
CA ALA A 112 14.10 4.33 -0.06
C ALA A 112 14.70 5.49 0.77
N GLY A 113 14.22 5.72 2.00
CA GLY A 113 14.65 6.83 2.85
C GLY A 113 14.07 8.19 2.48
N GLY A 114 13.06 8.21 1.59
CA GLY A 114 12.39 9.42 1.12
C GLY A 114 13.09 10.08 -0.07
N VAL A 115 12.60 11.28 -0.39
CA VAL A 115 13.14 12.13 -1.45
C VAL A 115 14.39 12.85 -0.92
N ASN A 116 15.43 12.98 -1.74
CA ASN A 116 16.66 13.69 -1.37
C ASN A 116 16.48 15.23 -1.44
N LYS A 117 17.54 15.99 -1.16
CA LYS A 117 17.49 17.45 -1.07
C LYS A 117 17.14 18.19 -2.36
N ILE A 118 17.37 17.56 -3.51
CA ILE A 118 17.07 18.13 -4.83
C ILE A 118 15.86 17.48 -5.50
N GLY A 119 15.28 16.47 -4.88
CA GLY A 119 14.14 15.77 -5.42
C GLY A 119 12.81 16.52 -5.21
N SER A 120 11.92 16.37 -6.18
CA SER A 120 10.58 16.94 -6.14
C SER A 120 9.66 16.15 -5.20
N LEU A 121 8.97 16.85 -4.30
CA LEU A 121 7.84 16.34 -3.52
C LEU A 121 6.51 16.51 -4.25
N ARG A 122 6.51 17.22 -5.37
CA ARG A 122 5.32 17.63 -6.11
C ARG A 122 5.10 16.82 -7.39
N SER A 123 6.08 15.98 -7.81
CA SER A 123 5.99 15.16 -9.02
C SER A 123 6.72 13.85 -8.85
N ILE A 124 6.06 12.89 -8.20
CA ILE A 124 6.57 11.53 -8.01
C ILE A 124 5.74 10.63 -8.91
N LYS A 125 6.37 10.11 -9.95
CA LYS A 125 5.70 9.35 -11.01
C LYS A 125 5.84 7.86 -10.80
N VAL A 126 4.77 7.12 -11.11
CA VAL A 126 4.77 5.66 -11.12
C VAL A 126 4.52 5.18 -12.55
N TYR A 127 5.40 4.33 -13.02
CA TYR A 127 5.30 3.71 -14.33
C TYR A 127 5.06 2.21 -14.19
N ARG A 128 4.09 1.70 -14.93
CA ARG A 128 3.77 0.29 -15.08
C ARG A 128 3.75 -0.07 -16.56
N ASN A 129 4.55 -1.05 -16.98
CA ASN A 129 4.69 -1.42 -18.39
C ASN A 129 5.00 -0.19 -19.29
N SER A 130 5.94 0.66 -18.85
CA SER A 130 6.37 1.89 -19.53
C SER A 130 5.28 2.98 -19.67
N LYS A 131 4.13 2.82 -19.03
CA LYS A 131 3.05 3.81 -19.00
C LYS A 131 2.98 4.48 -17.64
N GLU A 132 2.89 5.82 -17.61
CA GLU A 132 2.63 6.57 -16.38
C GLU A 132 1.21 6.25 -15.88
N ILE A 133 1.10 5.67 -14.69
CA ILE A 133 -0.17 5.29 -14.06
C ILE A 133 -0.56 6.23 -12.92
N ALA A 134 0.40 6.93 -12.34
CA ALA A 134 0.15 7.90 -11.28
C ALA A 134 1.26 8.96 -11.22
N ASN A 135 0.87 10.14 -10.75
CA ASN A 135 1.78 11.23 -10.39
C ASN A 135 1.33 11.78 -9.02
N LEU A 136 2.13 11.51 -8.00
CA LEU A 136 1.85 11.91 -6.62
C LEU A 136 2.40 13.30 -6.34
N ASP A 137 1.55 14.19 -5.82
CA ASP A 137 1.92 15.42 -5.14
C ASP A 137 1.81 15.23 -3.63
N VAL A 138 2.95 15.19 -2.95
CA VAL A 138 2.99 15.01 -1.48
C VAL A 138 2.35 16.20 -0.75
N TYR A 139 2.37 17.41 -1.35
CA TYR A 139 1.73 18.59 -0.78
C TYR A 139 0.21 18.43 -0.71
N ASP A 140 -0.42 17.80 -1.70
CA ASP A 140 -1.85 17.48 -1.65
C ASP A 140 -2.20 16.59 -0.45
N TYR A 141 -1.33 15.65 -0.11
CA TYR A 141 -1.48 14.84 1.09
C TYR A 141 -1.24 15.66 2.38
N LEU A 142 -0.10 16.37 2.45
CA LEU A 142 0.32 17.06 3.67
C LEU A 142 -0.53 18.30 4.01
N LEU A 143 -0.99 19.04 3.00
CA LEU A 143 -1.71 20.29 3.19
C LEU A 143 -3.23 20.13 3.11
N ASN A 144 -3.69 19.21 2.27
CA ASN A 144 -5.11 19.04 1.93
C ASN A 144 -5.70 17.70 2.41
N GLY A 145 -4.89 16.81 2.98
CA GLY A 145 -5.33 15.48 3.42
C GLY A 145 -5.77 14.56 2.28
N LYS A 146 -5.46 14.89 1.01
CA LYS A 146 -5.83 14.08 -0.14
C LYS A 146 -4.93 12.87 -0.27
N TYR A 147 -5.51 11.68 -0.15
CA TYR A 147 -4.81 10.39 -0.21
C TYR A 147 -5.03 9.62 -1.52
N THR A 148 -5.79 10.19 -2.45
CA THR A 148 -6.27 9.51 -3.66
C THR A 148 -5.18 9.10 -4.64
N THR A 149 -4.02 9.75 -4.62
CA THR A 149 -2.89 9.46 -5.51
C THR A 149 -1.87 8.46 -4.94
N ASN A 150 -2.09 7.97 -3.71
CA ASN A 150 -1.24 6.93 -3.12
C ASN A 150 -1.62 5.55 -3.66
N VAL A 151 -1.19 5.26 -4.88
CA VAL A 151 -1.53 4.03 -5.58
C VAL A 151 -0.88 2.81 -4.94
N ARG A 152 -1.57 1.67 -5.04
CA ARG A 152 -1.01 0.36 -4.73
C ARG A 152 -0.06 -0.06 -5.84
N LEU A 153 1.12 -0.52 -5.44
CA LEU A 153 2.16 -0.96 -6.36
C LEU A 153 1.95 -2.41 -6.79
N GLU A 154 2.52 -2.75 -7.94
CA GLU A 154 2.58 -4.11 -8.48
C GLU A 154 4.02 -4.51 -8.80
N GLU A 155 4.21 -5.77 -9.14
CA GLU A 155 5.52 -6.33 -9.52
C GLU A 155 6.10 -5.57 -10.71
N ASN A 156 7.38 -5.18 -10.60
CA ASN A 156 8.15 -4.43 -11.59
C ASN A 156 7.68 -2.98 -11.84
N ASP A 157 6.83 -2.40 -11.00
CA ASP A 157 6.56 -0.96 -11.06
C ASP A 157 7.87 -0.17 -10.90
N MET A 158 7.98 0.93 -11.64
CA MET A 158 9.07 1.87 -11.53
C MET A 158 8.57 3.19 -10.95
N ILE A 159 9.17 3.61 -9.85
CA ILE A 159 8.90 4.89 -9.20
C ILE A 159 10.03 5.84 -9.57
N MET A 160 9.69 6.96 -10.16
CA MET A 160 10.64 7.97 -10.61
C MET A 160 10.41 9.30 -9.91
N VAL A 161 11.44 9.79 -9.22
CA VAL A 161 11.47 11.11 -8.59
C VAL A 161 12.41 12.01 -9.39
N GLY A 162 11.87 13.05 -10.01
CA GLY A 162 12.67 14.07 -10.69
C GLY A 162 13.19 15.13 -9.72
N PRO A 163 14.06 16.06 -10.18
CA PRO A 163 14.43 17.23 -9.40
C PRO A 163 13.24 18.20 -9.27
N TYR A 164 13.26 19.05 -8.23
CA TYR A 164 12.29 20.13 -8.11
C TYR A 164 12.51 21.20 -9.18
N ASP A 165 11.42 21.89 -9.57
CA ASP A 165 11.51 23.00 -10.53
C ASP A 165 11.99 24.30 -9.86
N GLN A 166 11.28 24.76 -8.82
CA GLN A 166 11.52 26.04 -8.16
C GLN A 166 11.30 25.92 -6.66
N LEU A 167 12.11 26.68 -5.90
CA LEU A 167 11.91 26.83 -4.46
C LEU A 167 11.61 28.29 -4.13
N ALA A 168 10.65 28.51 -3.24
CA ALA A 168 10.35 29.81 -2.67
C ALA A 168 10.51 29.79 -1.15
N VAL A 169 11.20 30.76 -0.63
CA VAL A 169 11.37 30.97 0.82
C VAL A 169 10.29 31.91 1.31
N VAL A 170 9.46 31.44 2.22
CA VAL A 170 8.44 32.27 2.88
C VAL A 170 8.87 32.57 4.31
N ARG A 171 8.97 33.84 4.63
CA ARG A 171 9.37 34.35 5.97
C ARG A 171 8.46 35.48 6.40
N GLY A 172 8.48 35.80 7.70
CA GLY A 172 7.74 36.91 8.29
C GLY A 172 6.46 36.43 8.97
N LYS A 173 5.40 37.25 8.93
CA LYS A 173 4.15 37.06 9.65
C LYS A 173 3.20 36.12 8.90
N VAL A 174 3.68 34.90 8.58
CA VAL A 174 2.92 33.79 8.00
C VAL A 174 2.89 32.61 8.96
N LYS A 175 1.87 31.78 8.88
CA LYS A 175 1.70 30.65 9.82
C LYS A 175 2.78 29.57 9.67
N ARG A 176 3.34 29.39 8.45
CA ARG A 176 4.39 28.40 8.17
C ARG A 176 5.57 29.06 7.50
N ASN A 177 6.55 29.46 8.29
CA ASN A 177 7.84 29.99 7.79
C ASN A 177 8.72 28.84 7.35
N ARG A 178 8.81 28.58 6.05
CA ARG A 178 9.67 27.52 5.46
C ARG A 178 9.91 27.71 3.99
N ILE A 179 10.69 26.82 3.40
CA ILE A 179 10.89 26.72 1.96
C ILE A 179 9.78 25.83 1.38
N PHE A 180 9.16 26.31 0.30
CA PHE A 180 8.14 25.58 -0.45
C PHE A 180 8.64 25.30 -1.85
N GLU A 181 8.32 24.12 -2.36
CA GLU A 181 8.48 23.79 -3.76
C GLU A 181 7.29 24.33 -4.56
N LEU A 182 7.57 25.05 -5.62
CA LEU A 182 6.57 25.59 -6.55
C LEU A 182 6.62 24.83 -7.88
N ARG A 183 5.45 24.57 -8.45
CA ARG A 183 5.28 24.15 -9.83
C ARG A 183 5.26 25.36 -10.77
N LYS A 184 5.66 25.14 -12.00
CA LYS A 184 5.61 26.18 -13.02
C LYS A 184 4.18 26.73 -13.17
N GLY A 185 4.05 28.07 -13.07
CA GLY A 185 2.77 28.77 -13.17
C GLY A 185 2.01 28.93 -11.85
N GLU A 186 2.50 28.43 -10.74
CA GLU A 186 1.90 28.72 -9.42
C GLU A 186 2.11 30.17 -9.02
N THR A 187 1.10 30.73 -8.38
CA THR A 187 1.04 32.13 -8.01
C THR A 187 1.44 32.38 -6.57
N LEU A 188 1.76 33.66 -6.23
CA LEU A 188 2.01 34.09 -4.86
C LEU A 188 0.83 33.74 -3.93
N LYS A 189 -0.41 33.83 -4.41
CA LYS A 189 -1.58 33.46 -3.63
C LYS A 189 -1.52 31.98 -3.21
N GLN A 190 -1.23 31.08 -4.16
CA GLN A 190 -1.09 29.64 -3.86
C GLN A 190 0.06 29.37 -2.89
N LEU A 191 1.19 30.09 -3.02
CA LEU A 191 2.29 30.01 -2.07
C LEU A 191 1.86 30.42 -0.66
N LEU A 192 1.11 31.52 -0.53
CA LEU A 192 0.57 31.97 0.76
C LEU A 192 -0.46 30.97 1.33
N ASP A 193 -1.28 30.36 0.50
CA ASP A 193 -2.21 29.30 0.93
C ASP A 193 -1.44 28.08 1.46
N MET A 194 -0.34 27.66 0.81
CA MET A 194 0.54 26.60 1.32
C MET A 194 1.20 26.99 2.65
N ALA A 195 1.56 28.29 2.81
CA ALA A 195 2.07 28.84 4.07
C ALA A 195 1.00 28.93 5.17
N GLY A 196 -0.26 28.66 4.87
CA GLY A 196 -1.40 28.73 5.79
C GLY A 196 -1.95 30.14 5.98
N GLY A 197 -1.57 31.09 5.13
CA GLY A 197 -1.94 32.48 5.20
C GLY A 197 -1.14 33.28 6.22
N PHE A 198 -1.52 34.54 6.39
CA PHE A 198 -0.91 35.46 7.33
C PHE A 198 -1.31 35.13 8.78
N THR A 199 -0.47 35.54 9.73
CA THR A 199 -0.83 35.59 11.16
C THR A 199 -1.77 36.76 11.45
N GLY A 200 -2.50 36.71 12.57
CA GLY A 200 -3.46 37.78 12.92
C GLY A 200 -2.86 39.17 13.17
N ASP A 201 -1.55 39.22 13.40
CA ASP A 201 -0.76 40.45 13.63
C ASP A 201 0.05 40.87 12.39
N ALA A 202 -0.25 40.30 11.22
CA ALA A 202 0.46 40.62 9.97
C ALA A 202 0.02 41.99 9.42
N TYR A 203 1.01 42.80 9.04
CA TYR A 203 0.77 44.04 8.31
C TYR A 203 0.78 43.75 6.81
N THR A 204 -0.42 43.62 6.21
CA THR A 204 -0.60 43.12 4.82
C THR A 204 -0.49 44.21 3.74
N LYS A 205 -0.25 45.49 4.12
CA LYS A 205 -0.10 46.60 3.16
C LYS A 205 1.27 46.67 2.51
N ASP A 206 2.26 45.96 3.07
CA ASP A 206 3.61 45.88 2.53
C ASP A 206 4.09 44.44 2.56
N VAL A 207 4.23 43.88 1.36
CA VAL A 207 4.73 42.51 1.14
C VAL A 207 5.93 42.60 0.21
N GLN A 208 7.10 42.32 0.73
CA GLN A 208 8.37 42.27 -0.02
C GLN A 208 8.69 40.86 -0.52
#